data_a0d78a0d29b085364cec6441e3031d1d
#
_entry.id   a0d78a0d29b085364cec6441e3031d1d
#
_cell.length_a   1.000
_cell.length_b   1.000
_cell.length_c   1.000
_cell.angle_alpha   90.00
_cell.angle_beta   90.00
_cell.angle_gamma   90.00
#
_symmetry.space_group_name_H-M   'P 1'
#
loop_
_entity.id
_entity.type
_entity.pdbx_description
1 polymer ?
#
loop_
_entity_poly.entity_id
_entity_poly.type
_entity_poly.pdbx_seq_one_letter_code
_entity_poly.pdbx_strand_id
1 'polypeptide(L)'
;MARVDTGSPLAFTQMPWERLGRGTRNVNNPRNYIVTDTLKDGTTVTIRAIRSNDSGKILEAFTNLDRESIYTRFFTYKRHLTETELRQLTDVDFDHVVALVVTTRTRDGETIIADGRYITDDAPRSCRSAEVAFTTEEEYQGRGLARLLLRHLVRIARENGVSRFEADVLA
;
A
#
# COMPACT_ATOMS: atom_id res chain seq x y z
N MET A 1 -7.71 -4.30 -17.96
CA MET A 1 -8.31 -4.16 -16.62
C MET A 1 -8.39 -5.54 -15.98
N ALA A 2 -7.53 -5.83 -15.03
CA ALA A 2 -7.55 -7.09 -14.30
C ALA A 2 -8.36 -6.90 -13.00
N ARG A 3 -9.44 -7.67 -12.84
CA ARG A 3 -10.27 -7.65 -11.63
C ARG A 3 -9.76 -8.71 -10.66
N VAL A 4 -9.41 -8.31 -9.46
CA VAL A 4 -9.11 -9.24 -8.36
C VAL A 4 -10.34 -9.32 -7.47
N ASP A 5 -11.11 -10.40 -7.64
CA ASP A 5 -12.31 -10.65 -6.84
C ASP A 5 -11.91 -11.13 -5.44
N THR A 6 -12.18 -10.33 -4.41
CA THR A 6 -11.93 -10.67 -3.01
C THR A 6 -13.03 -11.56 -2.41
N GLY A 7 -14.11 -11.78 -3.16
CA GLY A 7 -15.29 -12.52 -2.73
C GLY A 7 -15.31 -14.01 -3.06
N SER A 8 -14.35 -14.52 -3.85
CA SER A 8 -14.30 -15.94 -4.15
C SER A 8 -13.69 -16.73 -2.99
N PRO A 9 -14.42 -17.63 -2.32
CA PRO A 9 -13.92 -18.35 -1.13
C PRO A 9 -12.72 -19.23 -1.40
N LEU A 10 -12.48 -19.62 -2.65
CA LEU A 10 -11.46 -20.60 -3.02
C LEU A 10 -10.07 -19.98 -3.30
N ALA A 11 -10.00 -18.71 -3.66
CA ALA A 11 -8.71 -18.06 -3.95
C ALA A 11 -7.94 -17.59 -2.69
N PHE A 12 -8.64 -17.38 -1.58
CA PHE A 12 -8.06 -16.87 -0.33
C PHE A 12 -8.00 -17.89 0.81
N THR A 13 -8.72 -19.01 0.72
CA THR A 13 -8.83 -19.99 1.82
C THR A 13 -7.59 -20.89 1.97
N GLN A 14 -6.64 -20.86 1.02
CA GLN A 14 -5.45 -21.71 1.06
C GLN A 14 -4.14 -20.98 1.41
N MET A 15 -4.19 -19.71 1.80
CA MET A 15 -3.03 -19.08 2.43
C MET A 15 -3.09 -19.30 3.94
N PRO A 16 -2.09 -19.99 4.55
CA PRO A 16 -2.02 -20.11 5.99
C PRO A 16 -1.67 -18.74 6.60
N TRP A 17 -2.72 -17.97 6.88
CA TRP A 17 -2.65 -16.64 7.52
C TRP A 17 -2.19 -16.71 8.98
N GLU A 18 -2.12 -17.91 9.56
CA GLU A 18 -1.76 -18.16 10.97
C GLU A 18 -0.27 -17.94 11.29
N ARG A 19 0.59 -17.76 10.29
CA ARG A 19 2.02 -17.47 10.49
C ARG A 19 2.38 -15.98 10.38
N LEU A 20 1.40 -15.10 10.49
CA LEU A 20 1.66 -13.67 10.54
C LEU A 20 2.12 -13.29 11.95
N GLY A 21 3.35 -12.83 12.03
CA GLY A 21 4.08 -12.51 13.24
C GLY A 21 3.23 -11.78 14.30
N ARG A 22 3.53 -12.06 15.55
CA ARG A 22 2.89 -11.49 16.75
C ARG A 22 3.15 -9.98 16.84
N GLY A 23 2.34 -9.20 16.14
CA GLY A 23 2.40 -7.75 16.15
C GLY A 23 1.03 -7.14 15.85
N THR A 24 -0.05 -7.72 16.44
CA THR A 24 -1.41 -7.19 16.32
C THR A 24 -1.60 -6.03 17.29
N ARG A 25 -1.32 -4.81 16.86
CA ARG A 25 -1.86 -3.63 17.53
C ARG A 25 -2.86 -2.95 16.62
N ASN A 26 -4.13 -3.08 17.02
CA ASN A 26 -5.28 -2.24 16.68
C ASN A 26 -5.57 -2.08 15.18
N VAL A 27 -6.26 -3.06 14.61
CA VAL A 27 -6.87 -2.93 13.29
C VAL A 27 -8.10 -2.00 13.34
N ASN A 28 -8.66 -1.75 14.53
CA ASN A 28 -9.79 -0.84 14.75
C ASN A 28 -9.53 0.64 14.40
N ASN A 29 -8.27 1.04 14.17
CA ASN A 29 -7.94 2.36 13.67
C ASN A 29 -6.80 2.25 12.65
N PRO A 30 -7.08 2.24 11.34
CA PRO A 30 -6.07 2.11 10.30
C PRO A 30 -4.98 3.19 10.33
N ARG A 31 -5.29 4.38 10.90
CA ARG A 31 -4.30 5.47 11.09
C ARG A 31 -3.12 5.08 11.96
N ASN A 32 -3.34 4.15 12.90
CA ASN A 32 -2.32 3.69 13.85
C ASN A 32 -1.71 2.35 13.43
N TYR A 33 -1.97 1.91 12.21
CA TYR A 33 -1.46 0.63 11.71
C TYR A 33 0.06 0.63 11.67
N ILE A 34 0.67 -0.34 12.32
CA ILE A 34 2.12 -0.57 12.30
C ILE A 34 2.42 -2.05 12.59
N VAL A 35 3.19 -2.67 11.72
CA VAL A 35 3.63 -4.08 11.82
C VAL A 35 5.06 -4.18 11.32
N THR A 36 5.88 -4.99 11.98
CA THR A 36 7.21 -5.36 11.50
C THR A 36 7.14 -6.73 10.82
N ASP A 37 7.78 -6.86 9.68
CA ASP A 37 7.90 -8.11 8.92
C ASP A 37 9.32 -8.26 8.37
N THR A 38 9.61 -9.44 7.80
CA THR A 38 10.90 -9.75 7.21
C THR A 38 10.70 -10.18 5.77
N LEU A 39 11.42 -9.56 4.84
CA LEU A 39 11.42 -9.93 3.43
C LEU A 39 12.13 -11.27 3.22
N LYS A 40 12.00 -11.84 2.02
CA LYS A 40 12.60 -13.14 1.69
C LYS A 40 14.14 -13.16 1.79
N ASP A 41 14.77 -12.01 1.60
CA ASP A 41 16.21 -11.80 1.69
C ASP A 41 16.71 -11.54 3.13
N GLY A 42 15.83 -11.61 4.13
CA GLY A 42 16.15 -11.34 5.53
C GLY A 42 16.06 -9.89 5.95
N THR A 43 15.74 -8.97 5.02
CA THR A 43 15.61 -7.54 5.35
C THR A 43 14.40 -7.31 6.25
N THR A 44 14.62 -6.70 7.41
CA THR A 44 13.54 -6.29 8.31
C THR A 44 12.91 -4.99 7.81
N VAL A 45 11.59 -4.99 7.68
CA VAL A 45 10.79 -3.85 7.22
C VAL A 45 9.68 -3.52 8.20
N THR A 46 9.25 -2.28 8.20
CA THR A 46 8.06 -1.83 8.94
C THR A 46 6.97 -1.45 7.94
N ILE A 47 5.79 -2.05 8.07
CA ILE A 47 4.59 -1.68 7.34
C ILE A 47 3.76 -0.79 8.26
N ARG A 48 3.48 0.42 7.86
CA ARG A 48 2.70 1.36 8.67
C ARG A 48 1.79 2.25 7.84
N ALA A 49 0.79 2.81 8.51
CA ALA A 49 -0.01 3.89 7.95
C ALA A 49 0.89 5.04 7.47
N ILE A 50 0.56 5.62 6.32
CA ILE A 50 1.17 6.86 5.86
C ILE A 50 0.81 8.00 6.82
N ARG A 51 1.67 9.01 6.92
CA ARG A 51 1.48 10.17 7.79
C ARG A 51 1.65 11.45 6.98
N SER A 52 0.98 12.52 7.39
CA SER A 52 1.07 13.82 6.71
C SER A 52 2.50 14.38 6.67
N ASN A 53 3.34 14.02 7.64
CA ASN A 53 4.75 14.41 7.66
C ASN A 53 5.68 13.52 6.84
N ASP A 54 5.16 12.54 6.11
CA ASP A 54 5.96 11.71 5.19
C ASP A 54 6.21 12.38 3.82
N SER A 55 5.71 13.60 3.57
CA SER A 55 5.81 14.28 2.27
C SER A 55 7.25 14.32 1.73
N GLY A 56 8.24 14.62 2.60
CA GLY A 56 9.66 14.62 2.21
C GLY A 56 10.16 13.23 1.80
N LYS A 57 9.78 12.19 2.53
CA LYS A 57 10.15 10.80 2.22
C LYS A 57 9.46 10.28 0.95
N ILE A 58 8.21 10.69 0.71
CA ILE A 58 7.49 10.38 -0.54
C ILE A 58 8.17 11.07 -1.72
N LEU A 59 8.61 12.31 -1.57
CA LEU A 59 9.33 13.01 -2.62
C LEU A 59 10.68 12.35 -2.93
N GLU A 60 11.40 11.91 -1.90
CA GLU A 60 12.65 11.16 -2.05
C GLU A 60 12.41 9.83 -2.77
N ALA A 61 11.44 9.03 -2.31
CA ALA A 61 11.06 7.77 -2.96
C ALA A 61 10.63 7.98 -4.41
N PHE A 62 9.87 9.05 -4.71
CA PHE A 62 9.48 9.40 -6.08
C PHE A 62 10.68 9.70 -6.98
N THR A 63 11.71 10.36 -6.44
CA THR A 63 12.93 10.69 -7.20
C THR A 63 13.73 9.44 -7.59
N ASN A 64 13.61 8.37 -6.80
CA ASN A 64 14.25 7.07 -7.01
C ASN A 64 13.43 6.12 -7.91
N LEU A 65 12.23 6.53 -8.36
CA LEU A 65 11.42 5.74 -9.29
C LEU A 65 11.90 5.91 -10.74
N ASP A 66 11.89 4.81 -11.49
CA ASP A 66 12.06 4.85 -12.93
C ASP A 66 10.85 5.50 -13.63
N ARG A 67 11.01 5.80 -14.93
CA ARG A 67 9.98 6.48 -15.73
C ARG A 67 8.73 5.61 -15.93
N GLU A 68 8.90 4.30 -16.01
CA GLU A 68 7.80 3.34 -16.20
C GLU A 68 6.96 3.21 -14.93
N SER A 69 7.60 3.11 -13.77
CA SER A 69 6.96 3.11 -12.45
C SER A 69 6.17 4.40 -12.20
N ILE A 70 6.72 5.56 -12.60
CA ILE A 70 6.01 6.84 -12.52
C ILE A 70 4.79 6.84 -13.43
N TYR A 71 4.93 6.38 -14.67
CA TYR A 71 3.81 6.31 -15.62
C TYR A 71 2.71 5.37 -15.12
N THR A 72 3.07 4.19 -14.65
CA THR A 72 2.13 3.20 -14.10
C THR A 72 1.34 3.74 -12.91
N ARG A 73 1.99 4.56 -12.08
CA ARG A 73 1.37 5.11 -10.87
C ARG A 73 0.46 6.30 -11.13
N PHE A 74 0.82 7.16 -12.09
CA PHE A 74 0.15 8.44 -12.33
C PHE A 74 -0.52 8.53 -13.71
N PHE A 75 -0.41 7.49 -14.56
CA PHE A 75 -0.84 7.47 -15.96
C PHE A 75 -0.31 8.66 -16.79
N THR A 76 0.80 9.26 -16.33
CA THR A 76 1.49 10.36 -16.99
C THR A 76 2.95 10.39 -16.59
N TYR A 77 3.82 10.86 -17.51
CA TYR A 77 5.24 11.05 -17.24
C TYR A 77 5.46 12.33 -16.42
N LYS A 78 5.40 12.22 -15.09
CA LYS A 78 5.68 13.32 -14.18
C LYS A 78 7.17 13.43 -13.89
N ARG A 79 7.67 14.66 -13.85
CA ARG A 79 9.03 14.97 -13.41
C ARG A 79 9.09 15.42 -11.94
N HIS A 80 8.00 15.98 -11.44
CA HIS A 80 7.90 16.55 -10.11
C HIS A 80 6.50 16.30 -9.54
N LEU A 81 6.43 16.14 -8.22
CA LEU A 81 5.19 16.19 -7.48
C LEU A 81 4.99 17.61 -6.93
N THR A 82 3.81 18.15 -7.13
CA THR A 82 3.40 19.42 -6.55
C THR A 82 3.08 19.25 -5.04
N GLU A 83 3.11 20.35 -4.27
CA GLU A 83 2.70 20.30 -2.86
C GLU A 83 1.26 19.77 -2.67
N THR A 84 0.36 20.12 -3.58
CA THR A 84 -1.03 19.63 -3.54
C THR A 84 -1.08 18.12 -3.72
N GLU A 85 -0.32 17.56 -4.66
CA GLU A 85 -0.23 16.11 -4.88
C GLU A 85 0.42 15.40 -3.70
N LEU A 86 1.48 15.97 -3.13
CA LEU A 86 2.12 15.41 -1.93
C LEU A 86 1.14 15.37 -0.76
N ARG A 87 0.33 16.41 -0.55
CA ARG A 87 -0.72 16.40 0.46
C ARG A 87 -1.78 15.32 0.18
N GLN A 88 -2.27 15.22 -1.06
CA GLN A 88 -3.21 14.17 -1.45
C GLN A 88 -2.66 12.75 -1.25
N LEU A 89 -1.35 12.59 -1.42
CA LEU A 89 -0.69 11.31 -1.20
C LEU A 89 -0.52 10.97 0.28
N THR A 90 -0.34 11.95 1.16
CA THR A 90 0.04 11.75 2.56
C THR A 90 -1.06 12.05 3.57
N ASP A 91 -1.99 12.95 3.25
CA ASP A 91 -3.09 13.33 4.14
C ASP A 91 -4.38 12.61 3.72
N VAL A 92 -4.49 11.34 4.10
CA VAL A 92 -5.61 10.45 3.76
C VAL A 92 -6.56 10.28 4.95
N ASP A 93 -7.84 10.03 4.66
CA ASP A 93 -8.91 9.95 5.66
C ASP A 93 -8.98 8.60 6.39
N PHE A 94 -8.38 7.55 5.84
CA PHE A 94 -8.41 6.16 6.33
C PHE A 94 -9.82 5.53 6.39
N ASP A 95 -10.78 6.10 5.71
CA ASP A 95 -12.12 5.54 5.47
C ASP A 95 -12.33 5.27 3.97
N HIS A 96 -12.27 6.32 3.13
CA HIS A 96 -12.36 6.18 1.67
C HIS A 96 -10.99 5.90 1.05
N VAL A 97 -9.95 6.51 1.59
CA VAL A 97 -8.57 6.29 1.15
C VAL A 97 -7.75 5.72 2.29
N VAL A 98 -7.24 4.53 2.12
CA VAL A 98 -6.29 3.90 3.05
C VAL A 98 -4.96 3.73 2.35
N ALA A 99 -3.90 4.24 2.96
CA ALA A 99 -2.55 4.16 2.43
C ALA A 99 -1.56 3.62 3.47
N LEU A 100 -0.77 2.64 3.06
CA LEU A 100 0.31 2.04 3.84
C LEU A 100 1.64 2.28 3.13
N VAL A 101 2.68 2.47 3.91
CA VAL A 101 4.06 2.51 3.44
C VAL A 101 4.86 1.37 4.04
N VAL A 102 5.83 0.88 3.29
CA VAL A 102 6.87 -0.01 3.79
C VAL A 102 8.12 0.81 3.97
N THR A 103 8.69 0.77 5.16
CA THR A 103 9.91 1.48 5.48
C THR A 103 11.01 0.52 5.92
N THR A 104 12.25 0.91 5.64
CA THR A 104 13.46 0.27 6.17
C THR A 104 14.34 1.30 6.85
N ARG A 105 15.28 0.84 7.67
CA ARG A 105 16.29 1.71 8.27
C ARG A 105 17.55 1.74 7.42
N THR A 106 17.95 2.93 7.02
CA THR A 106 19.22 3.22 6.39
C THR A 106 20.13 3.96 7.36
N ARG A 107 21.34 4.33 6.92
CA ARG A 107 22.25 5.17 7.72
C ARG A 107 21.69 6.56 7.98
N ASP A 108 20.89 7.07 7.05
CA ASP A 108 20.31 8.41 7.07
C ASP A 108 18.93 8.45 7.76
N GLY A 109 18.44 7.29 8.26
CA GLY A 109 17.20 7.19 9.00
C GLY A 109 16.19 6.20 8.40
N GLU A 110 14.93 6.51 8.58
CA GLU A 110 13.82 5.71 8.04
C GLU A 110 13.51 6.15 6.59
N THR A 111 13.61 5.24 5.64
CA THR A 111 13.31 5.45 4.21
C THR A 111 12.08 4.67 3.79
N ILE A 112 11.20 5.26 2.97
CA ILE A 112 10.07 4.58 2.35
C ILE A 112 10.58 3.87 1.09
N ILE A 113 10.36 2.56 1.00
CA ILE A 113 10.81 1.71 -0.11
C ILE A 113 9.65 1.16 -0.94
N ALA A 114 8.42 1.26 -0.45
CA ALA A 114 7.21 0.94 -1.18
C ALA A 114 6.01 1.64 -0.55
N ASP A 115 4.99 1.93 -1.36
CA ASP A 115 3.67 2.31 -0.89
C ASP A 115 2.57 1.47 -1.55
N GLY A 116 1.44 1.36 -0.86
CA GLY A 116 0.24 0.75 -1.39
C GLY A 116 -0.97 1.44 -0.79
N ARG A 117 -1.99 1.64 -1.62
CA ARG A 117 -3.24 2.25 -1.19
C ARG A 117 -4.44 1.65 -1.87
N TYR A 118 -5.59 1.81 -1.27
CA TYR A 118 -6.85 1.65 -1.95
C TYR A 118 -7.73 2.89 -1.80
N ILE A 119 -8.60 3.11 -2.79
CA ILE A 119 -9.61 4.16 -2.82
C ILE A 119 -10.95 3.48 -3.05
N THR A 120 -11.91 3.67 -2.13
CA THR A 120 -13.24 3.09 -2.26
C THR A 120 -14.12 3.92 -3.17
N ASP A 121 -15.11 3.27 -3.80
CA ASP A 121 -16.26 3.94 -4.39
C ASP A 121 -17.19 4.51 -3.30
N ASP A 122 -18.19 5.29 -3.72
CA ASP A 122 -19.21 5.89 -2.85
C ASP A 122 -20.33 4.91 -2.47
N ALA A 123 -20.16 3.62 -2.74
CA ALA A 123 -21.17 2.61 -2.42
C ALA A 123 -21.33 2.41 -0.90
N PRO A 124 -22.47 1.91 -0.43
CA PRO A 124 -22.65 1.55 0.97
C PRO A 124 -21.58 0.56 1.45
N ARG A 125 -21.18 0.66 2.72
CA ARG A 125 -20.12 -0.20 3.32
C ARG A 125 -20.32 -1.70 3.10
N SER A 126 -21.54 -2.17 2.91
CA SER A 126 -21.84 -3.59 2.68
C SER A 126 -21.46 -4.12 1.30
N CYS A 127 -21.17 -3.24 0.33
CA CYS A 127 -20.88 -3.61 -1.07
C CYS A 127 -19.82 -2.74 -1.75
N ARG A 128 -18.95 -2.08 -0.97
CA ARG A 128 -17.87 -1.22 -1.50
C ARG A 128 -16.91 -2.02 -2.36
N SER A 129 -16.57 -1.45 -3.51
CA SER A 129 -15.40 -1.81 -4.30
C SER A 129 -14.28 -0.80 -4.02
N ALA A 130 -13.05 -1.19 -4.24
CA ALA A 130 -11.92 -0.28 -4.12
C ALA A 130 -10.90 -0.51 -5.24
N GLU A 131 -10.39 0.58 -5.79
CA GLU A 131 -9.23 0.56 -6.66
C GLU A 131 -7.97 0.48 -5.79
N VAL A 132 -7.06 -0.46 -6.13
CA VAL A 132 -5.81 -0.65 -5.40
C VAL A 132 -4.62 -0.34 -6.30
N ALA A 133 -3.64 0.37 -5.76
CA ALA A 133 -2.40 0.71 -6.44
C ALA A 133 -1.19 0.51 -5.54
N PHE A 134 -0.06 0.12 -6.14
CA PHE A 134 1.22 -0.10 -5.46
C PHE A 134 2.35 0.61 -6.19
N THR A 135 3.35 1.04 -5.42
CA THR A 135 4.62 1.53 -5.94
C THR A 135 5.75 0.89 -5.13
N THR A 136 6.82 0.49 -5.79
CA THR A 136 8.01 -0.06 -5.15
C THR A 136 9.23 0.57 -5.78
N GLU A 137 10.16 1.07 -4.96
CA GLU A 137 11.46 1.55 -5.44
C GLU A 137 12.20 0.45 -6.21
N GLU A 138 12.90 0.83 -7.27
CA GLU A 138 13.51 -0.08 -8.25
C GLU A 138 14.44 -1.10 -7.57
N GLU A 139 15.30 -0.67 -6.67
CA GLU A 139 16.23 -1.54 -5.93
C GLU A 139 15.53 -2.60 -5.07
N TYR A 140 14.26 -2.39 -4.73
CA TYR A 140 13.47 -3.28 -3.88
C TYR A 140 12.42 -4.08 -4.65
N GLN A 141 12.33 -3.92 -5.97
CA GLN A 141 11.44 -4.71 -6.82
C GLN A 141 11.79 -6.21 -6.77
N GLY A 142 10.81 -7.06 -7.07
CA GLY A 142 10.98 -8.50 -7.03
C GLY A 142 11.09 -9.15 -5.63
N ARG A 143 11.18 -8.35 -4.56
CA ARG A 143 11.31 -8.84 -3.17
C ARG A 143 9.96 -9.17 -2.51
N GLY A 144 8.83 -8.99 -3.22
CA GLY A 144 7.49 -9.34 -2.75
C GLY A 144 6.78 -8.24 -1.96
N LEU A 145 7.23 -6.99 -2.03
CA LEU A 145 6.66 -5.85 -1.29
C LEU A 145 5.20 -5.57 -1.66
N ALA A 146 4.85 -5.58 -2.95
CA ALA A 146 3.47 -5.39 -3.39
C ALA A 146 2.52 -6.47 -2.82
N ARG A 147 2.95 -7.74 -2.80
CA ARG A 147 2.19 -8.83 -2.18
C ARG A 147 2.06 -8.66 -0.67
N LEU A 148 3.11 -8.18 -0.02
CA LEU A 148 3.11 -7.88 1.40
C LEU A 148 2.08 -6.78 1.71
N LEU A 149 2.15 -5.65 1.01
CA LEU A 149 1.21 -4.54 1.13
C LEU A 149 -0.24 -4.97 0.85
N LEU A 150 -0.48 -5.71 -0.24
CA LEU A 150 -1.82 -6.22 -0.57
C LEU A 150 -2.43 -7.03 0.57
N ARG A 151 -1.65 -7.90 1.22
CA ARG A 151 -2.11 -8.72 2.35
C ARG A 151 -2.58 -7.86 3.53
N HIS A 152 -1.86 -6.79 3.84
CA HIS A 152 -2.22 -5.86 4.91
C HIS A 152 -3.43 -4.99 4.53
N LEU A 153 -3.47 -4.49 3.28
CA LEU A 153 -4.60 -3.70 2.77
C LEU A 153 -5.90 -4.52 2.72
N VAL A 154 -5.85 -5.78 2.26
CA VAL A 154 -7.02 -6.68 2.26
C VAL A 154 -7.59 -6.86 3.66
N ARG A 155 -6.74 -6.99 4.68
CA ARG A 155 -7.20 -7.12 6.06
C ARG A 155 -7.96 -5.87 6.51
N ILE A 156 -7.38 -4.69 6.29
CA ILE A 156 -8.02 -3.42 6.66
C ILE A 156 -9.29 -3.20 5.85
N ALA A 157 -9.26 -3.47 4.54
CA ALA A 157 -10.37 -3.29 3.63
C ALA A 157 -11.60 -4.12 4.03
N ARG A 158 -11.40 -5.38 4.44
CA ARG A 158 -12.48 -6.24 4.93
C ARG A 158 -13.17 -5.67 6.17
N GLU A 159 -12.43 -5.10 7.08
CA GLU A 159 -12.99 -4.45 8.27
C GLU A 159 -13.74 -3.15 7.93
N ASN A 160 -13.32 -2.48 6.83
CA ASN A 160 -13.99 -1.30 6.27
C ASN A 160 -15.14 -1.65 5.31
N GLY A 161 -15.50 -2.94 5.16
CA GLY A 161 -16.64 -3.38 4.34
C GLY A 161 -16.35 -3.41 2.84
N VAL A 162 -15.07 -3.38 2.43
CA VAL A 162 -14.67 -3.55 1.03
C VAL A 162 -14.76 -5.03 0.65
N SER A 163 -15.53 -5.33 -0.39
CA SER A 163 -15.79 -6.70 -0.87
C SER A 163 -14.93 -7.07 -2.08
N ARG A 164 -14.43 -6.08 -2.83
CA ARG A 164 -13.68 -6.29 -4.07
C ARG A 164 -12.58 -5.26 -4.26
N PHE A 165 -11.41 -5.72 -4.71
CA PHE A 165 -10.36 -4.87 -5.25
C PHE A 165 -10.33 -4.93 -6.78
N GLU A 166 -10.12 -3.79 -7.39
CA GLU A 166 -9.85 -3.61 -8.81
C GLU A 166 -8.46 -2.97 -8.96
N ALA A 167 -7.72 -3.36 -9.97
CA ALA A 167 -6.42 -2.79 -10.29
C ALA A 167 -6.29 -2.61 -11.79
N ASP A 168 -5.79 -1.46 -12.22
CA ASP A 168 -5.38 -1.25 -13.60
C ASP A 168 -3.97 -1.79 -13.79
N VAL A 169 -3.81 -2.66 -14.79
CA VAL A 169 -2.52 -3.26 -15.14
C VAL A 169 -2.22 -2.86 -16.58
N LEU A 170 -1.05 -2.27 -16.78
CA LEU A 170 -0.53 -2.06 -18.13
C LEU A 170 -0.15 -3.41 -18.73
N ALA A 171 -0.62 -3.65 -19.95
CA ALA A 171 -0.32 -4.85 -20.73
C ALA A 171 1.02 -4.71 -21.47
#